data_6634fdfdedaa48e78a21ae4993684a60
#
_entry.id   6634fdfdedaa48e78a21ae4993684a60
#
_cell.length_a   1.000
_cell.length_b   1.000
_cell.length_c   1.000
_cell.angle_alpha   90.00
_cell.angle_beta   90.00
_cell.angle_gamma   90.00
#
_symmetry.space_group_name_H-M   'P 1'
#
loop_
_entity.id
_entity.type
_entity.pdbx_description
1 polymer ?
#
loop_
_entity_poly.entity_id
_entity_poly.type
_entity_poly.pdbx_seq_one_letter_code
_entity_poly.pdbx_strand_id
1 'polypeptide(L)'
;MTLNFWRMCTANLLLFISVYMLFPLLPFVMGEQLGVSVGQAGSMFLVFVVAMFAVGPFHAYLVDEYKRKHVLLYSALIMLAAVLGYAFVDGYTKFLLLAAVQGACFGLATTAGITVAIDITTSARRSAGNMVYAWAARLGMLVGVVLGIGMYKMYGFRMVTYLSVAAGLASI
;
A
#
# COMPACT_ATOMS: atom_id res chain seq x y z
N MET A 1 7.09 5.56 24.57
CA MET A 1 7.02 5.75 23.11
C MET A 1 7.02 7.23 22.84
N THR A 2 7.78 7.69 21.87
CA THR A 2 7.95 9.11 21.54
C THR A 2 6.80 9.60 20.64
N LEU A 3 6.61 10.92 20.53
CA LEU A 3 5.66 11.53 19.59
C LEU A 3 5.94 11.08 18.15
N ASN A 4 7.21 10.97 17.77
CA ASN A 4 7.62 10.52 16.43
C ASN A 4 7.19 9.07 16.15
N PHE A 5 7.18 8.19 17.15
CA PHE A 5 6.68 6.84 17.02
C PHE A 5 5.17 6.82 16.70
N TRP A 6 4.38 7.63 17.41
CA TRP A 6 2.93 7.73 17.14
C TRP A 6 2.63 8.31 15.76
N ARG A 7 3.40 9.31 15.32
CA ARG A 7 3.30 9.83 13.94
C ARG A 7 3.57 8.73 12.92
N MET A 8 4.59 7.88 13.14
CA MET A 8 4.86 6.74 12.26
C MET A 8 3.73 5.70 12.26
N CYS A 9 3.11 5.43 13.42
CA CYS A 9 1.95 4.54 13.47
C CYS A 9 0.75 5.11 12.72
N THR A 10 0.48 6.41 12.84
CA THR A 10 -0.59 7.10 12.10
C THR A 10 -0.31 7.11 10.60
N ALA A 11 0.92 7.41 10.19
CA ALA A 11 1.35 7.35 8.79
C ALA A 11 1.14 5.94 8.21
N ASN A 12 1.57 4.91 8.94
CA ASN A 12 1.39 3.51 8.54
C ASN A 12 -0.11 3.14 8.41
N LEU A 13 -0.94 3.56 9.36
CA LEU A 13 -2.39 3.34 9.32
C LEU A 13 -2.99 3.98 8.06
N LEU A 14 -2.68 5.24 7.77
CA LEU A 14 -3.18 5.96 6.59
C LEU A 14 -2.69 5.33 5.29
N LEU A 15 -1.42 4.89 5.22
CA LEU A 15 -0.87 4.20 4.07
C LEU A 15 -1.63 2.89 3.79
N PHE A 16 -1.92 2.11 4.84
CA PHE A 16 -2.69 0.88 4.70
C PHE A 16 -4.16 1.14 4.36
N ILE A 17 -4.79 2.18 4.90
CA ILE A 17 -6.13 2.62 4.45
C ILE A 17 -6.11 2.90 2.96
N SER A 18 -5.14 3.69 2.49
CA SER A 18 -4.98 4.04 1.08
C SER A 18 -4.93 2.80 0.19
N VAL A 19 -4.02 1.87 0.45
CA VAL A 19 -3.84 0.67 -0.38
C VAL A 19 -5.08 -0.23 -0.33
N TYR A 20 -5.58 -0.52 0.87
CA TYR A 20 -6.68 -1.49 1.04
C TYR A 20 -8.06 -0.93 0.72
N MET A 21 -8.20 0.36 0.54
CA MET A 21 -9.41 0.99 0.02
C MET A 21 -9.69 0.60 -1.44
N LEU A 22 -8.63 0.39 -2.25
CA LEU A 22 -8.74 0.00 -3.65
C LEU A 22 -8.53 -1.49 -3.88
N PHE A 23 -7.62 -2.12 -3.13
CA PHE A 23 -7.13 -3.46 -3.39
C PHE A 23 -8.23 -4.51 -3.62
N PRO A 24 -9.29 -4.62 -2.79
CA PRO A 24 -10.37 -5.58 -3.02
C PRO A 24 -11.30 -5.20 -4.17
N LEU A 25 -11.31 -3.94 -4.59
CA LEU A 25 -12.18 -3.45 -5.67
C LEU A 25 -11.59 -3.71 -7.06
N LEU A 26 -10.25 -3.76 -7.17
CA LEU A 26 -9.57 -3.85 -8.46
C LEU A 26 -10.01 -5.06 -9.29
N PRO A 27 -10.08 -6.31 -8.77
CA PRO A 27 -10.56 -7.44 -9.56
C PRO A 27 -12.02 -7.30 -9.99
N PHE A 28 -12.85 -6.69 -9.15
CA PHE A 28 -14.26 -6.46 -9.45
C PHE A 28 -14.41 -5.44 -10.59
N VAL A 29 -13.68 -4.32 -10.51
CA VAL A 29 -13.65 -3.29 -11.55
C VAL A 29 -13.11 -3.83 -12.87
N MET A 30 -12.07 -4.68 -12.83
CA MET A 30 -11.56 -5.36 -14.03
C MET A 30 -12.62 -6.24 -14.69
N GLY A 31 -13.39 -6.99 -13.89
CA GLY A 31 -14.51 -7.78 -14.38
C GLY A 31 -15.59 -6.92 -15.05
N GLU A 32 -15.99 -5.82 -14.41
CA GLU A 32 -17.04 -4.93 -14.91
C GLU A 32 -16.60 -4.10 -16.13
N GLN A 33 -15.41 -3.53 -16.11
CA GLN A 33 -14.95 -2.59 -17.16
C GLN A 33 -14.29 -3.29 -18.34
N LEU A 34 -13.57 -4.38 -18.11
CA LEU A 34 -12.80 -5.07 -19.15
C LEU A 34 -13.42 -6.40 -19.58
N GLY A 35 -14.50 -6.85 -18.92
CA GLY A 35 -15.14 -8.12 -19.24
C GLY A 35 -14.25 -9.34 -19.03
N VAL A 36 -13.19 -9.24 -18.21
CA VAL A 36 -12.25 -10.33 -17.96
C VAL A 36 -12.86 -11.39 -17.03
N SER A 37 -12.43 -12.63 -17.20
CA SER A 37 -12.86 -13.72 -16.33
C SER A 37 -12.36 -13.55 -14.89
N VAL A 38 -13.03 -14.20 -13.93
CA VAL A 38 -12.62 -14.19 -12.51
C VAL A 38 -11.17 -14.65 -12.33
N GLY A 39 -10.73 -15.64 -13.09
CA GLY A 39 -9.34 -16.10 -13.06
C GLY A 39 -8.35 -15.04 -13.53
N GLN A 40 -8.68 -14.32 -14.59
CA GLN A 40 -7.87 -13.21 -15.09
C GLN A 40 -7.85 -12.04 -14.12
N ALA A 41 -8.98 -11.70 -13.50
CA ALA A 41 -9.03 -10.67 -12.47
C ALA A 41 -8.20 -11.06 -11.24
N GLY A 42 -8.22 -12.34 -10.85
CA GLY A 42 -7.41 -12.89 -9.76
C GLY A 42 -5.91 -12.86 -10.03
N SER A 43 -5.46 -12.94 -11.29
CA SER A 43 -4.03 -12.87 -11.65
C SER A 43 -3.39 -11.55 -11.26
N MET A 44 -4.16 -10.47 -11.07
CA MET A 44 -3.67 -9.20 -10.57
C MET A 44 -3.08 -9.34 -9.16
N PHE A 45 -3.75 -10.09 -8.27
CA PHE A 45 -3.21 -10.37 -6.94
C PHE A 45 -1.92 -11.18 -7.01
N LEU A 46 -1.87 -12.17 -7.91
CA LEU A 46 -0.66 -12.97 -8.12
C LEU A 46 0.50 -12.10 -8.57
N VAL A 47 0.29 -11.24 -9.56
CA VAL A 47 1.32 -10.31 -10.06
C VAL A 47 1.79 -9.36 -8.96
N PHE A 48 0.86 -8.78 -8.18
CA PHE A 48 1.19 -7.94 -7.04
C PHE A 48 2.08 -8.67 -6.03
N VAL A 49 1.70 -9.88 -5.62
CA VAL A 49 2.43 -10.68 -4.63
C VAL A 49 3.78 -11.12 -5.18
N VAL A 50 3.84 -11.61 -6.41
CA VAL A 50 5.10 -12.03 -7.06
C VAL A 50 6.06 -10.84 -7.17
N ALA A 51 5.60 -9.67 -7.60
CA ALA A 51 6.42 -8.47 -7.68
C ALA A 51 6.94 -8.05 -6.29
N MET A 52 6.10 -8.09 -5.26
CA MET A 52 6.48 -7.78 -3.89
C MET A 52 7.61 -8.70 -3.39
N PHE A 53 7.54 -10.00 -3.65
CA PHE A 53 8.56 -10.97 -3.21
C PHE A 53 9.80 -10.98 -4.10
N ALA A 54 9.65 -10.84 -5.43
CA ALA A 54 10.77 -10.84 -6.36
C ALA A 54 11.76 -9.69 -6.09
N VAL A 55 11.25 -8.55 -5.65
CA VAL A 55 12.07 -7.39 -5.29
C VAL A 55 12.55 -7.44 -3.82
N GLY A 56 12.09 -8.43 -3.03
CA GLY A 56 12.42 -8.59 -1.60
C GLY A 56 13.90 -8.50 -1.25
N PRO A 57 14.82 -9.22 -1.92
CA PRO A 57 16.27 -9.10 -1.67
C PRO A 57 16.81 -7.68 -1.88
N PHE A 58 16.27 -6.95 -2.87
CA PHE A 58 16.64 -5.56 -3.13
C PHE A 58 16.10 -4.60 -2.06
N HIS A 59 14.96 -4.93 -1.43
CA HIS A 59 14.43 -4.12 -0.32
C HIS A 59 15.42 -4.02 0.83
N ALA A 60 16.01 -5.14 1.24
CA ALA A 60 17.03 -5.16 2.30
C ALA A 60 18.23 -4.30 1.92
N TYR A 61 18.79 -4.50 0.72
CA TYR A 61 19.90 -3.70 0.20
C TYR A 61 19.59 -2.20 0.19
N LEU A 62 18.44 -1.79 -0.35
CA LEU A 62 18.06 -0.38 -0.45
C LEU A 62 17.87 0.28 0.92
N VAL A 63 17.31 -0.46 1.89
CA VAL A 63 17.07 0.04 3.25
C VAL A 63 18.38 0.14 4.05
N ASP A 64 19.38 -0.67 3.74
CA ASP A 64 20.70 -0.64 4.39
C ASP A 64 21.63 0.40 3.76
N GLU A 65 21.64 0.54 2.42
CA GLU A 65 22.52 1.44 1.68
C GLU A 65 22.06 2.91 1.74
N TYR A 66 20.74 3.13 1.69
CA TYR A 66 20.16 4.47 1.64
C TYR A 66 19.49 4.88 2.96
N LYS A 67 19.28 6.19 3.15
CA LYS A 67 18.52 6.70 4.29
C LYS A 67 17.10 6.14 4.26
N ARG A 68 16.76 5.30 5.22
CA ARG A 68 15.49 4.56 5.35
C ARG A 68 14.25 5.44 5.15
N LYS A 69 14.30 6.69 5.66
CA LYS A 69 13.23 7.67 5.48
C LYS A 69 13.01 8.03 4.01
N HIS A 70 14.08 8.21 3.23
CA HIS A 70 13.95 8.52 1.81
C HIS A 70 13.44 7.31 1.01
N VAL A 71 13.90 6.11 1.35
CA VAL A 71 13.40 4.87 0.73
C VAL A 71 11.90 4.74 0.97
N LEU A 72 11.43 4.94 2.21
CA LEU A 72 10.01 4.93 2.55
C LEU A 72 9.23 6.00 1.75
N LEU A 73 9.74 7.22 1.70
CA LEU A 73 9.07 8.33 1.00
C LEU A 73 8.92 8.05 -0.50
N TYR A 74 10.01 7.69 -1.18
CA TYR A 74 9.98 7.47 -2.64
C TYR A 74 9.16 6.23 -3.01
N SER A 75 9.27 5.14 -2.24
CA SER A 75 8.46 3.95 -2.50
C SER A 75 6.97 4.23 -2.29
N ALA A 76 6.59 4.99 -1.27
CA ALA A 76 5.21 5.42 -1.06
C ALA A 76 4.71 6.30 -2.20
N LEU A 77 5.50 7.30 -2.65
CA LEU A 77 5.11 8.17 -3.77
C LEU A 77 4.92 7.41 -5.08
N ILE A 78 5.85 6.51 -5.44
CA ILE A 78 5.74 5.70 -6.66
C ILE A 78 4.52 4.77 -6.56
N MET A 79 4.29 4.18 -5.39
CA MET A 79 3.12 3.36 -5.14
C MET A 79 1.82 4.14 -5.32
N LEU A 80 1.73 5.36 -4.78
CA LEU A 80 0.56 6.23 -4.93
C LEU A 80 0.35 6.68 -6.38
N ALA A 81 1.43 6.91 -7.11
CA ALA A 81 1.35 7.18 -8.56
C ALA A 81 0.77 5.98 -9.33
N ALA A 82 1.17 4.75 -8.98
CA ALA A 82 0.58 3.54 -9.55
C ALA A 82 -0.90 3.39 -9.19
N VAL A 83 -1.27 3.68 -7.92
CA VAL A 83 -2.67 3.70 -7.47
C VAL A 83 -3.48 4.72 -8.24
N LEU A 84 -2.97 5.94 -8.43
CA LEU A 84 -3.63 6.95 -9.25
C LEU A 84 -3.78 6.50 -10.71
N GLY A 85 -2.81 5.78 -11.23
CA GLY A 85 -2.81 5.24 -12.59
C GLY A 85 -4.04 4.39 -12.90
N TYR A 86 -4.58 3.65 -11.93
CA TYR A 86 -5.79 2.84 -12.15
C TYR A 86 -7.02 3.65 -12.56
N ALA A 87 -7.09 4.95 -12.24
CA ALA A 87 -8.20 5.80 -12.65
C ALA A 87 -8.19 6.16 -14.14
N PHE A 88 -7.04 5.98 -14.82
CA PHE A 88 -6.81 6.44 -16.19
C PHE A 88 -6.49 5.32 -17.17
N VAL A 89 -6.35 4.09 -16.68
CA VAL A 89 -5.88 2.96 -17.47
C VAL A 89 -7.03 2.11 -17.96
N ASP A 90 -7.07 1.89 -19.29
CA ASP A 90 -7.96 0.97 -19.96
C ASP A 90 -7.14 -0.21 -20.51
N GLY A 91 -7.44 -1.41 -20.03
CA GLY A 91 -6.86 -2.64 -20.55
C GLY A 91 -6.12 -3.49 -19.52
N TYR A 92 -6.33 -4.79 -19.65
CA TYR A 92 -5.87 -5.83 -18.73
C TYR A 92 -4.37 -5.77 -18.44
N THR A 93 -3.52 -5.71 -19.49
CA THR A 93 -2.06 -5.70 -19.33
C THR A 93 -1.57 -4.48 -18.54
N LYS A 94 -2.19 -3.32 -18.77
CA LYS A 94 -1.83 -2.09 -18.07
C LYS A 94 -2.19 -2.16 -16.58
N PHE A 95 -3.34 -2.76 -16.24
CA PHE A 95 -3.70 -3.06 -14.84
C PHE A 95 -2.68 -3.97 -14.17
N LEU A 96 -2.21 -5.02 -14.85
CA LEU A 96 -1.18 -5.91 -14.33
C LEU A 96 0.16 -5.20 -14.11
N LEU A 97 0.57 -4.32 -15.03
CA LEU A 97 1.79 -3.53 -14.88
C LEU A 97 1.72 -2.60 -13.66
N LEU A 98 0.60 -1.93 -13.46
CA LEU A 98 0.39 -1.11 -12.26
C LEU A 98 0.39 -1.95 -10.99
N ALA A 99 -0.21 -3.16 -11.02
CA ALA A 99 -0.18 -4.08 -9.89
C ALA A 99 1.24 -4.55 -9.55
N ALA A 100 2.08 -4.80 -10.56
CA ALA A 100 3.49 -5.14 -10.34
C ALA A 100 4.27 -3.99 -9.68
N VAL A 101 4.12 -2.77 -10.20
CA VAL A 101 4.76 -1.58 -9.61
C VAL A 101 4.26 -1.35 -8.19
N GLN A 102 2.96 -1.41 -7.98
CA GLN A 102 2.34 -1.25 -6.66
C GLN A 102 2.85 -2.31 -5.67
N GLY A 103 2.92 -3.59 -6.08
CA GLY A 103 3.40 -4.68 -5.24
C GLY A 103 4.87 -4.50 -4.84
N ALA A 104 5.75 -4.21 -5.79
CA ALA A 104 7.15 -3.95 -5.54
C ALA A 104 7.37 -2.78 -4.56
N CYS A 105 6.69 -1.65 -4.82
CA CYS A 105 6.79 -0.46 -3.97
C CYS A 105 6.13 -0.66 -2.60
N PHE A 106 5.04 -1.40 -2.51
CA PHE A 106 4.39 -1.73 -1.23
C PHE A 106 5.30 -2.57 -0.34
N GLY A 107 5.96 -3.59 -0.90
CA GLY A 107 6.96 -4.38 -0.17
C GLY A 107 8.10 -3.51 0.36
N LEU A 108 8.64 -2.62 -0.48
CA LEU A 108 9.70 -1.70 -0.08
C LEU A 108 9.26 -0.70 0.99
N ALA A 109 8.07 -0.09 0.82
CA ALA A 109 7.51 0.86 1.79
C ALA A 109 7.26 0.21 3.15
N THR A 110 6.72 -1.01 3.19
CA THR A 110 6.47 -1.74 4.44
C THR A 110 7.77 -2.15 5.13
N THR A 111 8.79 -2.61 4.38
CA THR A 111 10.11 -2.95 4.91
C THR A 111 10.82 -1.71 5.48
N ALA A 112 10.86 -0.62 4.73
CA ALA A 112 11.46 0.63 5.18
C ALA A 112 10.69 1.22 6.39
N GLY A 113 9.37 1.17 6.37
CA GLY A 113 8.51 1.69 7.44
C GLY A 113 8.71 0.99 8.77
N ILE A 114 8.75 -0.36 8.79
CA ILE A 114 9.02 -1.11 10.02
C ILE A 114 10.43 -0.85 10.55
N THR A 115 11.41 -0.69 9.65
CA THR A 115 12.79 -0.42 10.03
C THR A 115 12.92 0.97 10.68
N VAL A 116 12.28 1.99 10.09
CA VAL A 116 12.22 3.34 10.69
C VAL A 116 11.52 3.31 12.05
N ALA A 117 10.42 2.56 12.19
CA ALA A 117 9.71 2.42 13.46
C ALA A 117 10.58 1.77 14.55
N ILE A 118 11.40 0.79 14.18
CA ILE A 118 12.37 0.14 15.08
C ILE A 118 13.45 1.14 15.51
N ASP A 119 14.00 1.92 14.58
CA ASP A 119 15.08 2.87 14.86
C ASP A 119 14.70 3.95 15.87
N ILE A 120 13.45 4.42 15.81
CA ILE A 120 12.95 5.45 16.73
C ILE A 120 12.41 4.88 18.05
N THR A 121 12.50 3.56 18.23
CA THR A 121 12.03 2.87 19.43
C THR A 121 13.22 2.40 20.28
N THR A 122 13.20 2.64 21.59
CA THR A 122 14.26 2.19 22.49
C THR A 122 14.32 0.66 22.55
N SER A 123 15.52 0.09 22.73
CA SER A 123 15.75 -1.37 22.77
C SER A 123 14.81 -2.10 23.74
N ALA A 124 14.57 -1.54 24.90
CA ALA A 124 13.69 -2.10 25.94
C ALA A 124 12.20 -2.18 25.50
N ARG A 125 11.78 -1.41 24.50
CA ARG A 125 10.38 -1.32 24.04
C ARG A 125 10.18 -1.76 22.58
N ARG A 126 11.17 -2.31 21.92
CA ARG A 126 11.10 -2.69 20.49
C ARG A 126 9.98 -3.70 20.20
N SER A 127 9.84 -4.73 21.01
CA SER A 127 8.79 -5.75 20.83
C SER A 127 7.39 -5.14 20.93
N ALA A 128 7.13 -4.35 21.96
CA ALA A 128 5.86 -3.65 22.13
C ALA A 128 5.62 -2.61 21.01
N GLY A 129 6.67 -1.90 20.60
CA GLY A 129 6.59 -0.96 19.49
C GLY A 129 6.22 -1.64 18.17
N ASN A 130 6.86 -2.73 17.83
CA ASN A 130 6.55 -3.50 16.62
C ASN A 130 5.11 -4.02 16.64
N MET A 131 4.62 -4.46 17.80
CA MET A 131 3.25 -4.91 17.94
C MET A 131 2.26 -3.77 17.65
N VAL A 132 2.45 -2.60 18.24
CA VAL A 132 1.59 -1.42 18.02
C VAL A 132 1.64 -0.98 16.57
N TYR A 133 2.82 -0.94 15.95
CA TYR A 133 2.99 -0.59 14.53
C TYR A 133 2.25 -1.58 13.61
N ALA A 134 2.35 -2.88 13.88
CA ALA A 134 1.64 -3.92 13.14
C ALA A 134 0.12 -3.84 13.34
N TRP A 135 -0.36 -3.49 14.53
CA TRP A 135 -1.78 -3.26 14.77
C TRP A 135 -2.31 -2.05 14.00
N ALA A 136 -1.53 -0.95 13.91
CA ALA A 136 -1.90 0.20 13.10
C ALA A 136 -2.11 -0.20 11.62
N ALA A 137 -1.23 -1.02 11.06
CA ALA A 137 -1.39 -1.56 9.71
C ALA A 137 -2.68 -2.38 9.55
N ARG A 138 -2.94 -3.32 10.47
CA ARG A 138 -4.13 -4.19 10.42
C ARG A 138 -5.43 -3.39 10.54
N LEU A 139 -5.47 -2.40 11.43
CA LEU A 139 -6.60 -1.48 11.54
C LEU A 139 -6.77 -0.67 10.24
N GLY A 140 -5.68 -0.20 9.65
CA GLY A 140 -5.70 0.48 8.35
C GLY A 140 -6.27 -0.39 7.24
N MET A 141 -5.89 -1.68 7.19
CA MET A 141 -6.47 -2.66 6.24
C MET A 141 -7.98 -2.78 6.43
N LEU A 142 -8.44 -3.01 7.65
CA LEU A 142 -9.87 -3.19 7.95
C LEU A 142 -10.67 -1.93 7.56
N VAL A 143 -10.23 -0.78 8.02
CA VAL A 143 -10.89 0.51 7.73
C VAL A 143 -10.87 0.79 6.22
N GLY A 144 -9.74 0.56 5.56
CA GLY A 144 -9.59 0.75 4.11
C GLY A 144 -10.59 -0.08 3.31
N VAL A 145 -10.71 -1.38 3.60
CA VAL A 145 -11.66 -2.28 2.92
C VAL A 145 -13.10 -1.81 3.11
N VAL A 146 -13.49 -1.48 4.35
CA VAL A 146 -14.86 -1.04 4.67
C VAL A 146 -15.18 0.28 3.95
N LEU A 147 -14.27 1.26 4.01
CA LEU A 147 -14.44 2.53 3.31
C LEU A 147 -14.47 2.35 1.79
N GLY A 148 -13.56 1.54 1.24
CA GLY A 148 -13.48 1.28 -0.20
C GLY A 148 -14.79 0.71 -0.76
N ILE A 149 -15.29 -0.36 -0.17
CA ILE A 149 -16.54 -1.01 -0.61
C ILE A 149 -17.74 -0.08 -0.42
N GLY A 150 -17.83 0.61 0.72
CA GLY A 150 -18.93 1.54 1.01
C GLY A 150 -18.97 2.71 0.03
N MET A 151 -17.82 3.34 -0.20
CA MET A 151 -17.70 4.51 -1.07
C MET A 151 -17.83 4.15 -2.56
N TYR A 152 -17.37 2.95 -2.96
CA TYR A 152 -17.52 2.48 -4.34
C TYR A 152 -18.99 2.46 -4.79
N LYS A 153 -19.88 1.96 -3.93
CA LYS A 153 -21.33 1.91 -4.22
C LYS A 153 -21.96 3.28 -4.37
N MET A 154 -21.43 4.28 -3.68
CA MET A 154 -22.01 5.65 -3.66
C MET A 154 -21.41 6.58 -4.72
N TYR A 155 -20.09 6.48 -4.96
CA TYR A 155 -19.34 7.48 -5.72
C TYR A 155 -18.57 6.89 -6.91
N GLY A 156 -18.54 5.56 -7.07
CA GLY A 156 -17.85 4.87 -8.15
C GLY A 156 -16.32 4.80 -7.96
N PHE A 157 -15.68 4.10 -8.89
CA PHE A 157 -14.26 3.72 -8.80
C PHE A 157 -13.29 4.92 -8.78
N ARG A 158 -13.48 5.88 -9.67
CA ARG A 158 -12.57 7.04 -9.80
C ARG A 158 -12.50 7.85 -8.50
N MET A 159 -13.64 8.09 -7.86
CA MET A 159 -13.68 8.84 -6.61
C MET A 159 -12.97 8.10 -5.48
N VAL A 160 -13.18 6.78 -5.37
CA VAL A 160 -12.48 5.95 -4.40
C VAL A 160 -10.96 5.98 -4.64
N THR A 161 -10.53 5.96 -5.90
CA THR A 161 -9.10 6.09 -6.26
C THR A 161 -8.51 7.43 -5.77
N TYR A 162 -9.21 8.54 -6.01
CA TYR A 162 -8.72 9.85 -5.57
C TYR A 162 -8.66 9.97 -4.03
N LEU A 163 -9.66 9.43 -3.33
CA LEU A 163 -9.65 9.41 -1.87
C LEU A 163 -8.56 8.50 -1.31
N SER A 164 -8.32 7.36 -1.94
CA SER A 164 -7.20 6.48 -1.62
C SER A 164 -5.86 7.21 -1.74
N VAL A 165 -5.64 7.91 -2.85
CA VAL A 165 -4.42 8.70 -3.06
C VAL A 165 -4.31 9.84 -2.03
N ALA A 166 -5.41 10.54 -1.73
CA ALA A 166 -5.42 11.60 -0.73
C ALA A 166 -5.05 11.07 0.67
N ALA A 167 -5.60 9.93 1.08
CA ALA A 167 -5.23 9.26 2.33
C ALA A 167 -3.76 8.85 2.36
N GLY A 168 -3.24 8.34 1.23
CA GLY A 168 -1.83 7.99 1.09
C GLY A 168 -0.90 9.20 1.14
N LEU A 169 -1.25 10.31 0.51
CA LEU A 169 -0.49 11.56 0.60
C LEU A 169 -0.48 12.12 2.03
N ALA A 170 -1.58 12.00 2.76
CA ALA A 170 -1.64 12.39 4.17
C ALA A 170 -0.77 11.50 5.08
N SER A 171 -0.31 10.34 4.60
CA SER A 171 0.61 9.45 5.32
C SER A 171 2.07 9.88 5.22
N ILE A 172 2.42 10.76 4.31
CA ILE A 172 3.79 11.22 4.01
C ILE A 172 4.11 12.48 4.79
#